data_cd84f078ba9d3db732c90cf0ceeab911
#
_entry.id   cd84f078ba9d3db732c90cf0ceeab911
#
_cell.length_a   1.000
_cell.length_b   1.000
_cell.length_c   1.000
_cell.angle_alpha   90.00
_cell.angle_beta   90.00
_cell.angle_gamma   90.00
#
_symmetry.space_group_name_H-M   'P 1'
#
loop_
_entity.id
_entity.type
_entity.pdbx_description
1 polymer ?
#
loop_
_entity_poly.entity_id
_entity_poly.type
_entity_poly.pdbx_seq_one_letter_code
_entity_poly.pdbx_strand_id
1 'polypeptide(L)'
;MNRTLIYGMLLFGGLAWISRTAKKYYDKLQVRFSGFTIDELILTGNTAATFTLDIYNPTPVALTINSLVGDIYINNHFLGTLQNYTAQTIDSYRTSRITASISVPTMNLAAKLIQILQDKSSSYSLRYRGNMVVGGINLKLDFITKL
;
A
#
# COMPACT_ATOMS: atom_id res chain seq x y z
N MET A 1 13.65 -0.10 -17.24
CA MET A 1 12.94 0.20 -15.98
C MET A 1 13.11 -0.96 -15.03
N ASN A 2 14.10 -0.88 -14.14
CA ASN A 2 14.35 -1.97 -13.20
C ASN A 2 13.28 -1.94 -12.11
N ARG A 3 12.32 -2.84 -12.21
CA ARG A 3 11.34 -3.09 -11.16
C ARG A 3 12.02 -3.92 -10.07
N THR A 4 12.54 -3.25 -9.07
CA THR A 4 13.02 -3.96 -7.88
C THR A 4 11.79 -4.46 -7.13
N LEU A 5 11.56 -5.76 -7.22
CA LEU A 5 10.58 -6.46 -6.40
C LEU A 5 11.06 -6.41 -4.95
N ILE A 6 10.46 -5.54 -4.17
CA ILE A 6 10.68 -5.57 -2.73
C ILE A 6 9.59 -6.47 -2.16
N TYR A 7 9.99 -7.66 -1.78
CA TYR A 7 9.13 -8.55 -1.00
C TYR A 7 8.94 -7.89 0.36
N GLY A 8 7.71 -7.43 0.61
CA GLY A 8 7.34 -6.98 1.94
C GLY A 8 7.52 -8.14 2.92
N MET A 9 8.40 -7.99 3.87
CA MET A 9 8.59 -8.98 4.93
C MET A 9 7.34 -8.97 5.79
N LEU A 10 6.51 -10.00 5.65
CA LEU A 10 5.31 -10.20 6.46
C LEU A 10 5.75 -10.56 7.88
N LEU A 11 5.87 -9.57 8.75
CA LEU A 11 6.10 -9.81 10.17
C LEU A 11 4.75 -9.98 10.88
N PHE A 12 4.47 -11.20 11.30
CA PHE A 12 3.29 -11.51 12.07
C PHE A 12 3.43 -11.04 13.52
N GLY A 13 2.66 -10.01 13.89
CA GLY A 13 2.40 -9.72 15.29
C GLY A 13 1.36 -10.71 15.83
N GLY A 14 1.74 -11.55 16.79
CA GLY A 14 1.00 -12.70 17.22
C GLY A 14 -0.43 -12.46 17.65
N LEU A 15 -1.33 -13.33 17.19
CA LEU A 15 -2.56 -13.72 17.86
C LEU A 15 -2.58 -15.25 17.94
N ALA A 16 -2.60 -15.75 19.15
CA ALA A 16 -2.32 -17.14 19.52
C ALA A 16 -3.37 -18.19 19.10
N TRP A 17 -4.35 -17.86 18.25
CA TRP A 17 -5.49 -18.73 17.96
C TRP A 17 -5.84 -18.89 16.48
N ILE A 18 -4.92 -18.57 15.58
CA ILE A 18 -5.13 -18.85 14.17
C ILE A 18 -4.76 -20.32 13.94
N SER A 19 -5.67 -21.08 13.36
CA SER A 19 -5.34 -22.45 12.97
C SER A 19 -4.07 -22.43 12.12
N ARG A 20 -3.13 -23.33 12.37
CA ARG A 20 -1.87 -23.44 11.63
C ARG A 20 -2.09 -23.48 10.11
N THR A 21 -3.25 -23.96 9.67
CA THR A 21 -3.64 -24.05 8.26
C THR A 21 -3.96 -22.69 7.67
N ALA A 22 -4.70 -21.82 8.37
CA ALA A 22 -5.01 -20.48 7.88
C ALA A 22 -3.75 -19.64 7.75
N LYS A 23 -2.89 -19.64 8.77
CA LYS A 23 -1.60 -18.94 8.73
C LYS A 23 -0.75 -19.33 7.52
N LYS A 24 -0.74 -20.59 7.14
CA LYS A 24 -0.01 -21.10 5.98
C LYS A 24 -0.43 -20.43 4.67
N TYR A 25 -1.68 -20.07 4.51
CA TYR A 25 -2.16 -19.41 3.29
C TYR A 25 -1.85 -17.92 3.27
N TYR A 26 -2.01 -17.24 4.39
CA TYR A 26 -1.74 -15.80 4.50
C TYR A 26 -0.26 -15.46 4.33
N ASP A 27 0.65 -16.32 4.82
CA ASP A 27 2.10 -16.16 4.66
C ASP A 27 2.55 -16.17 3.20
N LYS A 28 1.72 -16.66 2.29
CA LYS A 28 2.05 -16.79 0.87
C LYS A 28 1.56 -15.63 0.01
N LEU A 29 0.73 -14.74 0.55
CA LEU A 29 0.27 -13.56 -0.19
C LEU A 29 1.46 -12.71 -0.65
N GLN A 30 1.45 -12.36 -1.92
CA GLN A 30 2.47 -11.49 -2.50
C GLN A 30 1.86 -10.13 -2.79
N VAL A 31 2.36 -9.11 -2.11
CA VAL A 31 1.91 -7.72 -2.30
C VAL A 31 2.95 -6.99 -3.12
N ARG A 32 2.52 -6.38 -4.21
CA ARG A 32 3.35 -5.59 -5.09
C ARG A 32 2.74 -4.21 -5.28
N PHE A 33 3.58 -3.21 -5.15
CA PHE A 33 3.23 -1.86 -5.56
C PHE A 33 3.15 -1.80 -7.09
N SER A 34 2.04 -1.34 -7.65
CA SER A 34 1.83 -1.30 -9.09
C SER A 34 1.65 0.08 -9.66
N GLY A 35 1.31 1.08 -8.85
CA GLY A 35 1.16 2.42 -9.34
C GLY A 35 1.00 3.47 -8.24
N PHE A 36 1.53 4.65 -8.54
CA PHE A 36 1.30 5.86 -7.78
C PHE A 36 1.21 7.02 -8.75
N THR A 37 0.14 7.78 -8.66
CA THR A 37 -0.07 8.99 -9.46
C THR A 37 -0.46 10.13 -8.56
N ILE A 38 0.14 11.29 -8.81
CA ILE A 38 -0.37 12.54 -8.28
C ILE A 38 -1.45 13.02 -9.26
N ASP A 39 -2.70 12.91 -8.84
CA ASP A 39 -3.84 13.26 -9.70
C ASP A 39 -3.97 14.78 -9.81
N GLU A 40 -3.75 15.48 -8.71
CA GLU A 40 -3.87 16.92 -8.63
C GLU A 40 -2.99 17.48 -7.51
N LEU A 41 -2.15 18.45 -7.86
CA LEU A 41 -1.41 19.27 -6.92
C LEU A 41 -1.84 20.72 -7.07
N ILE A 42 -2.68 21.20 -6.16
CA ILE A 42 -3.14 22.58 -6.11
C ILE A 42 -2.49 23.26 -4.92
N LEU A 43 -1.72 24.32 -5.17
CA LEU A 43 -0.96 25.00 -4.10
C LEU A 43 -1.84 25.64 -3.03
N THR A 44 -3.08 25.97 -3.35
CA THR A 44 -4.05 26.59 -2.44
C THR A 44 -5.21 25.66 -2.05
N GLY A 45 -5.12 24.40 -2.39
CA GLY A 45 -6.18 23.42 -2.18
C GLY A 45 -5.67 22.13 -1.57
N ASN A 46 -6.18 21.00 -2.07
CA ASN A 46 -5.81 19.65 -1.65
C ASN A 46 -4.93 18.98 -2.71
N THR A 47 -3.90 18.30 -2.26
CA THR A 47 -3.15 17.38 -3.10
C THR A 47 -3.88 16.03 -3.11
N ALA A 48 -4.23 15.56 -4.30
CA ALA A 48 -4.86 14.27 -4.50
C ALA A 48 -3.88 13.30 -5.16
N ALA A 49 -3.82 12.08 -4.64
CA ALA A 49 -2.98 11.03 -5.18
C ALA A 49 -3.70 9.69 -5.16
N THR A 50 -3.42 8.87 -6.16
CA THR A 50 -3.93 7.50 -6.27
C THR A 50 -2.79 6.51 -6.08
N PHE A 51 -3.05 5.53 -5.23
CA PHE A 51 -2.13 4.48 -4.84
C PHE A 51 -2.70 3.12 -5.25
N THR A 52 -1.91 2.30 -5.94
CA THR A 52 -2.37 1.01 -6.46
C THR A 52 -1.45 -0.12 -6.03
N LEU A 53 -2.05 -1.15 -5.45
CA LEU A 53 -1.40 -2.40 -5.07
C LEU A 53 -1.95 -3.57 -5.88
N ASP A 54 -1.07 -4.42 -6.35
CA ASP A 54 -1.42 -5.74 -6.87
C ASP A 54 -1.11 -6.79 -5.80
N ILE A 55 -2.10 -7.61 -5.48
CA ILE A 55 -1.98 -8.67 -4.49
C ILE A 55 -2.26 -9.99 -5.15
N TYR A 56 -1.26 -10.84 -5.20
CA TYR A 56 -1.35 -12.19 -5.75
C TYR A 56 -1.61 -13.21 -4.64
N ASN A 57 -2.62 -14.04 -4.84
CA ASN A 57 -2.95 -15.14 -3.96
C ASN A 57 -2.49 -16.48 -4.59
N PRO A 58 -1.33 -17.01 -4.21
CA PRO A 58 -0.81 -18.27 -4.74
C PRO A 58 -1.41 -19.50 -4.06
N THR A 59 -2.53 -19.37 -3.39
CA THR A 59 -3.16 -20.47 -2.62
C THR A 59 -4.42 -20.98 -3.30
N PRO A 60 -4.84 -22.21 -2.98
CA PRO A 60 -6.07 -22.79 -3.55
C PRO A 60 -7.36 -22.25 -2.91
N VAL A 61 -7.25 -21.30 -2.00
CA VAL A 61 -8.40 -20.75 -1.26
C VAL A 61 -8.54 -19.26 -1.57
N ALA A 62 -9.75 -18.80 -1.83
CA ALA A 62 -10.04 -17.38 -1.94
C ALA A 62 -9.83 -16.68 -0.59
N LEU A 63 -9.20 -15.52 -0.60
CA LEU A 63 -8.90 -14.72 0.58
C LEU A 63 -9.56 -13.35 0.48
N THR A 64 -10.16 -12.89 1.56
CA THR A 64 -10.82 -11.58 1.59
C THR A 64 -9.96 -10.57 2.33
N ILE A 65 -9.62 -9.48 1.64
CA ILE A 65 -9.01 -8.30 2.26
C ILE A 65 -10.14 -7.46 2.82
N ASN A 66 -10.13 -7.26 4.12
CA ASN A 66 -11.15 -6.49 4.83
C ASN A 66 -10.80 -5.01 4.89
N SER A 67 -9.53 -4.69 5.06
CA SER A 67 -9.07 -3.31 5.11
C SER A 67 -7.59 -3.17 4.78
N LEU A 68 -7.24 -1.98 4.32
CA LEU A 68 -5.87 -1.54 4.08
C LEU A 68 -5.73 -0.13 4.67
N VAL A 69 -4.88 0.02 5.69
CA VAL A 69 -4.66 1.29 6.38
C VAL A 69 -3.17 1.48 6.59
N GLY A 70 -2.63 2.61 6.18
CA GLY A 70 -1.22 2.88 6.37
C GLY A 70 -0.79 4.26 5.92
N ASP A 71 0.41 4.61 6.32
CA ASP A 71 1.03 5.88 5.99
C ASP A 71 1.88 5.77 4.74
N ILE A 72 1.82 6.80 3.92
CA ILE A 72 2.58 6.92 2.68
C ILE A 72 3.62 8.02 2.84
N TYR A 73 4.84 7.70 2.48
CA TYR A 73 5.99 8.62 2.52
C TYR A 73 6.62 8.72 1.13
N ILE A 74 7.03 9.92 0.76
CA ILE A 74 7.83 10.18 -0.45
C ILE A 74 9.18 10.73 0.00
N ASN A 75 10.27 10.05 -0.37
CA ASN A 75 11.63 10.38 0.08
C ASN A 75 11.72 10.61 1.60
N ASN A 76 11.07 9.73 2.38
CA ASN A 76 10.93 9.81 3.84
C ASN A 76 10.09 11.00 4.36
N HIS A 77 9.43 11.76 3.51
CA HIS A 77 8.48 12.80 3.91
C HIS A 77 7.07 12.24 3.92
N PHE A 78 6.38 12.39 5.04
CA PHE A 78 5.00 11.95 5.18
C PHE A 78 4.10 12.69 4.17
N LEU A 79 3.38 11.93 3.37
CA LEU A 79 2.40 12.45 2.42
C LEU A 79 0.98 12.43 3.00
N GLY A 80 0.57 11.31 3.56
CA GLY A 80 -0.77 11.13 4.08
C GLY A 80 -1.03 9.69 4.52
N THR A 81 -2.20 9.48 5.11
CA THR A 81 -2.67 8.15 5.53
C THR A 81 -3.70 7.64 4.55
N LEU A 82 -3.45 6.46 4.00
CA LEU A 82 -4.40 5.72 3.18
C LEU A 82 -5.32 4.93 4.08
N GLN A 83 -6.62 5.02 3.85
CA GLN A 83 -7.65 4.24 4.54
C GLN A 83 -8.60 3.64 3.50
N ASN A 84 -8.60 2.33 3.41
CA ASN A 84 -9.54 1.60 2.57
C ASN A 84 -10.16 0.46 3.39
N TYR A 85 -11.46 0.56 3.62
CA TYR A 85 -12.26 -0.40 4.37
C TYR A 85 -13.22 -1.19 3.47
N THR A 86 -13.09 -1.06 2.16
CA THR A 86 -13.88 -1.83 1.21
C THR A 86 -13.34 -3.24 1.13
N ALA A 87 -14.16 -4.21 1.51
CA ALA A 87 -13.78 -5.61 1.41
C ALA A 87 -13.61 -6.03 -0.06
N GLN A 88 -12.52 -6.74 -0.34
CA GLN A 88 -12.23 -7.28 -1.67
C GLN A 88 -11.73 -8.71 -1.56
N THR A 89 -12.34 -9.60 -2.33
CA THR A 89 -11.92 -11.00 -2.39
C THR A 89 -10.88 -11.20 -3.49
N ILE A 90 -9.80 -11.89 -3.13
CA ILE A 90 -8.78 -12.35 -4.07
C ILE A 90 -9.00 -13.83 -4.31
N ASP A 91 -9.41 -14.18 -5.51
CA ASP A 91 -9.63 -15.58 -5.89
C ASP A 91 -8.33 -16.39 -5.82
N SER A 92 -8.48 -17.70 -5.67
CA SER A 92 -7.35 -18.62 -5.68
C SER A 92 -6.54 -18.49 -6.98
N TYR A 93 -5.21 -18.44 -6.84
CA TYR A 93 -4.26 -18.31 -7.96
C TYR A 93 -4.50 -17.08 -8.84
N ARG A 94 -5.08 -16.02 -8.29
CA ARG A 94 -5.38 -14.76 -8.99
C ARG A 94 -4.68 -13.57 -8.36
N THR A 95 -4.52 -12.55 -9.17
CA THR A 95 -4.08 -11.23 -8.73
C THR A 95 -5.27 -10.30 -8.67
N SER A 96 -5.44 -9.61 -7.55
CA SER A 96 -6.41 -8.53 -7.39
C SER A 96 -5.71 -7.20 -7.26
N ARG A 97 -6.28 -6.18 -7.87
CA ARG A 97 -5.79 -4.81 -7.80
C ARG A 97 -6.61 -4.00 -6.80
N ILE A 98 -5.93 -3.39 -5.85
CA ILE A 98 -6.53 -2.45 -4.90
C ILE A 98 -6.07 -1.06 -5.24
N THR A 99 -7.01 -0.18 -5.51
CA THR A 99 -6.75 1.24 -5.76
C THR A 99 -7.39 2.05 -4.64
N ALA A 100 -6.62 2.96 -4.07
CA ALA A 100 -7.11 3.87 -3.05
C ALA A 100 -6.55 5.28 -3.28
N SER A 101 -7.37 6.27 -2.98
CA SER A 101 -7.03 7.67 -3.12
C SER A 101 -6.78 8.30 -1.76
N ILE A 102 -5.80 9.18 -1.71
CA ILE A 102 -5.54 10.06 -0.57
C ILE A 102 -5.68 11.51 -1.02
N SER A 103 -6.22 12.33 -0.12
CA SER A 103 -6.32 13.78 -0.33
C SER A 103 -5.80 14.48 0.91
N VAL A 104 -4.82 15.31 0.73
CA VAL A 104 -4.16 16.03 1.84
C VAL A 104 -4.17 17.53 1.54
N PRO A 105 -4.56 18.39 2.49
CA PRO A 105 -4.44 19.83 2.30
C PRO A 105 -3.00 20.19 1.99
N THR A 106 -2.79 20.85 0.86
CA THR A 106 -1.43 21.17 0.37
C THR A 106 -0.66 22.05 1.37
N MET A 107 -1.37 22.92 2.09
CA MET A 107 -0.78 23.76 3.13
C MET A 107 -0.15 22.96 4.29
N ASN A 108 -0.56 21.71 4.50
CA ASN A 108 -0.02 20.83 5.52
C ASN A 108 1.21 20.06 5.05
N LEU A 109 1.57 20.15 3.77
CA LEU A 109 2.72 19.49 3.21
C LEU A 109 3.99 20.29 3.49
N ALA A 110 5.09 19.58 3.80
CA ALA A 110 6.39 20.22 3.90
C ALA A 110 6.80 20.85 2.55
N ALA A 111 7.42 22.01 2.58
CA ALA A 111 7.86 22.71 1.36
C ALA A 111 8.73 21.82 0.46
N LYS A 112 9.60 21.00 1.06
CA LYS A 112 10.43 20.04 0.32
C LYS A 112 9.61 18.97 -0.38
N LEU A 113 8.53 18.50 0.22
CA LEU A 113 7.62 17.54 -0.41
C LEU A 113 6.91 18.17 -1.60
N ILE A 114 6.45 19.41 -1.47
CA ILE A 114 5.83 20.15 -2.57
C ILE A 114 6.81 20.29 -3.75
N GLN A 115 8.06 20.61 -3.50
CA GLN A 115 9.10 20.68 -4.54
C GLN A 115 9.29 19.34 -5.25
N ILE A 116 9.33 18.24 -4.50
CA ILE A 116 9.45 16.89 -5.08
C ILE A 116 8.26 16.58 -5.98
N LEU A 117 7.05 16.90 -5.55
CA LEU A 117 5.83 16.64 -6.31
C LEU A 117 5.68 17.51 -7.55
N GLN A 118 6.24 18.72 -7.53
CA GLN A 118 6.24 19.64 -8.68
C GLN A 118 7.26 19.26 -9.74
N ASP A 119 8.35 18.62 -9.35
CA ASP A 119 9.42 18.20 -10.27
C ASP A 119 9.07 16.84 -10.90
N LYS A 120 8.38 16.87 -12.03
CA LYS A 120 7.94 15.69 -12.76
C LYS A 120 9.09 14.85 -13.34
N SER A 121 10.32 15.39 -13.37
CA SER A 121 11.50 14.69 -13.88
C SER A 121 12.27 13.96 -12.77
N SER A 122 11.99 14.24 -11.52
CA SER A 122 12.65 13.62 -10.37
C SER A 122 12.18 12.19 -10.17
N SER A 123 13.13 11.28 -10.01
CA SER A 123 12.86 9.97 -9.39
C SER A 123 12.70 10.15 -7.89
N TYR A 124 11.77 9.41 -7.30
CA TYR A 124 11.55 9.42 -5.86
C TYR A 124 11.29 8.02 -5.32
N SER A 125 11.54 7.84 -4.05
CA SER A 125 11.18 6.63 -3.34
C SER A 125 9.81 6.80 -2.68
N LEU A 126 8.97 5.79 -2.82
CA LEU A 126 7.69 5.70 -2.15
C LEU A 126 7.78 4.61 -1.09
N ARG A 127 7.36 4.91 0.13
CA ARG A 127 7.23 3.94 1.20
C ARG A 127 5.79 3.87 1.66
N TYR A 128 5.28 2.67 1.77
CA TYR A 128 4.04 2.37 2.46
C TYR A 128 4.36 1.64 3.76
N ARG A 129 3.77 2.10 4.86
CA ARG A 129 3.91 1.48 6.18
C ARG A 129 2.56 1.40 6.86
N GLY A 130 2.04 0.20 7.03
CA GLY A 130 0.71 0.05 7.59
C GLY A 130 0.30 -1.39 7.82
N ASN A 131 -1.01 -1.58 7.81
CA ASN A 131 -1.64 -2.86 8.07
C ASN A 131 -2.63 -3.21 6.97
N MET A 132 -2.70 -4.49 6.67
CA MET A 132 -3.73 -5.09 5.83
C MET A 132 -4.43 -6.18 6.64
N VAL A 133 -5.75 -6.11 6.74
CA VAL A 133 -6.54 -7.16 7.38
C VAL A 133 -7.07 -8.09 6.32
N VAL A 134 -6.69 -9.35 6.40
CA VAL A 134 -7.09 -10.40 5.45
C VAL A 134 -7.72 -11.55 6.22
N GLY A 135 -9.00 -11.82 5.95
CA GLY A 135 -9.73 -12.90 6.64
C GLY A 135 -9.72 -12.75 8.16
N GLY A 136 -9.74 -11.51 8.67
CA GLY A 136 -9.67 -11.20 10.10
C GLY A 136 -8.25 -11.19 10.69
N ILE A 137 -7.22 -11.46 9.89
CA ILE A 137 -5.82 -11.47 10.32
C ILE A 137 -5.16 -10.16 9.94
N ASN A 138 -4.50 -9.53 10.91
CA ASN A 138 -3.77 -8.30 10.68
C ASN A 138 -2.34 -8.59 10.22
N LEU A 139 -2.03 -8.17 9.00
CA LEU A 139 -0.70 -8.27 8.40
C LEU A 139 -0.04 -6.89 8.41
N LYS A 140 1.17 -6.81 8.94
CA LYS A 140 1.98 -5.59 8.84
C LYS A 140 2.67 -5.53 7.49
N LEU A 141 2.55 -4.39 6.83
CA LEU A 141 3.22 -4.11 5.57
C LEU A 141 4.18 -2.94 5.75
N ASP A 142 5.40 -3.10 5.29
CA ASP A 142 6.38 -2.03 5.21
C ASP A 142 7.24 -2.28 3.97
N PHE A 143 7.06 -1.49 2.94
CA PHE A 143 7.83 -1.64 1.71
C PHE A 143 8.16 -0.29 1.09
N ILE A 144 9.28 -0.27 0.36
CA ILE A 144 9.79 0.89 -0.35
C ILE A 144 9.93 0.51 -1.82
N THR A 145 9.51 1.40 -2.70
CA THR A 145 9.75 1.29 -4.13
C THR A 145 10.33 2.59 -4.66
N LYS A 146 11.16 2.49 -5.70
CA LYS A 146 11.64 3.65 -6.45
C LYS A 146 10.77 3.80 -7.71
N LEU A 147 10.32 5.00 -7.95
CA LEU A 147 9.51 5.39 -9.10
C LEU A 147 10.28 6.36 -9.99
#